data_fe90e05fcb6d4a833a52d44c721f8147
#
_entry.id   fe90e05fcb6d4a833a52d44c721f8147
#
_cell.length_a   1.000
_cell.length_b   1.000
_cell.length_c   1.000
_cell.angle_alpha   90.00
_cell.angle_beta   90.00
_cell.angle_gamma   90.00
#
_symmetry.space_group_name_H-M   'P 1'
#
loop_
_entity.id
_entity.type
_entity.pdbx_description
1 polymer ?
#
loop_
_entity_poly.entity_id
_entity_poly.type
_entity_poly.pdbx_seq_one_letter_code
_entity_poly.pdbx_strand_id
1 'polypeptide(L)'
;ILIIASGRVKSFLAETQDIFTNPKQALAMLAAAITISFNWGLFIWAVNDGRIVETSMGYYINPLVSIVFGVFFLKERLDNWQMAAVICAVIGVGTMVWNLGQLPWVSVSLAVSFALYGLIKKCLSVTTMTSIMLETLLITPLALVYEYYLSLHGTSAYQTAETSTLIMLACAGVVTATPLLFFTAGAKLLPLKIIGFLQYIAPTISLLIGVFMYGENFTSVHMVAFGWIWFGLFLFTIAQIKRR
;
A
#
# COMPACT_ATOMS: atom_id res chain seq x y z
N ILE A 1 -18.67 11.99 -0.97
CA ILE A 1 -18.66 13.25 -0.17
C ILE A 1 -17.58 14.20 -0.70
N LEU A 2 -16.26 13.82 -0.74
CA LEU A 2 -15.15 14.72 -1.16
C LEU A 2 -15.32 15.31 -2.58
N ILE A 3 -15.79 14.54 -3.55
CA ILE A 3 -16.03 15.02 -4.93
C ILE A 3 -17.16 16.05 -4.97
N ILE A 4 -18.22 15.83 -4.20
CA ILE A 4 -19.35 16.76 -4.11
C ILE A 4 -18.90 18.04 -3.39
N ALA A 5 -18.21 17.91 -2.25
CA ALA A 5 -17.72 19.03 -1.48
C ALA A 5 -16.67 19.89 -2.22
N SER A 6 -15.89 19.28 -3.12
CA SER A 6 -14.90 19.98 -3.95
C SER A 6 -15.48 20.57 -5.25
N GLY A 7 -16.78 20.40 -5.53
CA GLY A 7 -17.42 20.88 -6.76
C GLY A 7 -16.96 20.16 -8.04
N ARG A 8 -16.26 19.04 -7.94
CA ARG A 8 -15.63 18.32 -9.07
C ARG A 8 -16.52 17.26 -9.72
N VAL A 9 -17.82 17.29 -9.51
CA VAL A 9 -18.75 16.28 -10.04
C VAL A 9 -18.69 16.20 -11.57
N LYS A 10 -18.66 17.34 -12.27
CA LYS A 10 -18.58 17.38 -13.74
C LYS A 10 -17.27 16.74 -14.25
N SER A 11 -16.13 17.04 -13.63
CA SER A 11 -14.84 16.45 -13.97
C SER A 11 -14.83 14.93 -13.71
N PHE A 12 -15.41 14.51 -12.59
CA PHE A 12 -15.56 13.09 -12.26
C PHE A 12 -16.37 12.33 -13.32
N LEU A 13 -17.51 12.88 -13.76
CA LEU A 13 -18.35 12.23 -14.78
C LEU A 13 -17.62 12.15 -16.13
N ALA A 14 -16.93 13.22 -16.55
CA ALA A 14 -16.15 13.22 -17.78
C ALA A 14 -15.01 12.20 -17.74
N GLU A 15 -14.20 12.21 -16.68
CA GLU A 15 -13.11 11.23 -16.50
C GLU A 15 -13.62 9.79 -16.43
N THR A 16 -14.79 9.58 -15.82
CA THR A 16 -15.45 8.26 -15.75
C THR A 16 -15.84 7.78 -17.14
N GLN A 17 -16.44 8.65 -17.94
CA GLN A 17 -16.81 8.35 -19.32
C GLN A 17 -15.56 8.00 -20.15
N ASP A 18 -14.48 8.79 -20.03
CA ASP A 18 -13.22 8.54 -20.73
C ASP A 18 -12.60 7.19 -20.38
N ILE A 19 -12.64 6.77 -19.11
CA ILE A 19 -12.19 5.44 -18.70
C ILE A 19 -12.99 4.34 -19.37
N PHE A 20 -14.32 4.40 -19.30
CA PHE A 20 -15.16 3.31 -19.80
C PHE A 20 -15.27 3.25 -21.31
N THR A 21 -14.94 4.34 -22.03
CA THR A 21 -14.79 4.33 -23.49
C THR A 21 -13.46 3.72 -23.95
N ASN A 22 -12.44 3.69 -23.08
CA ASN A 22 -11.15 3.07 -23.39
C ASN A 22 -11.00 1.73 -22.64
N PRO A 23 -11.12 0.58 -23.33
CA PRO A 23 -11.11 -0.73 -22.69
C PRO A 23 -9.83 -1.03 -21.91
N LYS A 24 -8.68 -0.48 -22.32
CA LYS A 24 -7.41 -0.64 -21.59
C LYS A 24 -7.44 0.10 -20.25
N GLN A 25 -7.99 1.31 -20.23
CA GLN A 25 -8.13 2.09 -18.99
C GLN A 25 -9.19 1.50 -18.08
N ALA A 26 -10.30 1.01 -18.64
CA ALA A 26 -11.34 0.31 -17.88
C ALA A 26 -10.80 -0.96 -17.21
N LEU A 27 -10.04 -1.77 -17.96
CA LEU A 27 -9.40 -2.98 -17.40
C LEU A 27 -8.36 -2.63 -16.33
N ALA A 28 -7.55 -1.60 -16.56
CA ALA A 28 -6.58 -1.14 -15.56
C ALA A 28 -7.28 -0.63 -14.28
N MET A 29 -8.40 0.08 -14.40
CA MET A 29 -9.21 0.53 -13.27
C MET A 29 -9.78 -0.65 -12.48
N LEU A 30 -10.34 -1.63 -13.18
CA LEU A 30 -10.86 -2.85 -12.56
C LEU A 30 -9.74 -3.64 -11.86
N ALA A 31 -8.58 -3.77 -12.51
CA ALA A 31 -7.41 -4.43 -11.95
C ALA A 31 -6.91 -3.69 -10.68
N ALA A 32 -6.91 -2.35 -10.66
CA ALA A 32 -6.56 -1.58 -9.48
C ALA A 32 -7.54 -1.85 -8.33
N ALA A 33 -8.86 -1.83 -8.60
CA ALA A 33 -9.89 -2.10 -7.61
C ALA A 33 -9.77 -3.51 -7.02
N ILE A 34 -9.57 -4.53 -7.85
CA ILE A 34 -9.39 -5.92 -7.41
C ILE A 34 -8.10 -6.06 -6.59
N THR A 35 -6.99 -5.50 -7.09
CA THR A 35 -5.68 -5.65 -6.45
C THR A 35 -5.63 -5.01 -5.07
N ILE A 36 -6.20 -3.81 -4.91
CA ILE A 36 -6.24 -3.15 -3.59
C ILE A 36 -7.21 -3.86 -2.65
N SER A 37 -8.35 -4.34 -3.13
CA SER A 37 -9.31 -5.08 -2.32
C SER A 37 -8.75 -6.42 -1.86
N PHE A 38 -8.04 -7.14 -2.73
CA PHE A 38 -7.30 -8.35 -2.37
C PHE A 38 -6.24 -8.06 -1.30
N ASN A 39 -5.45 -6.99 -1.48
CA ASN A 39 -4.43 -6.59 -0.51
C ASN A 39 -5.02 -6.34 0.88
N TRP A 40 -6.09 -5.54 0.97
CA TRP A 40 -6.77 -5.26 2.23
C TRP A 40 -7.45 -6.49 2.82
N GLY A 41 -8.12 -7.30 2.01
CA GLY A 41 -8.75 -8.55 2.44
C GLY A 41 -7.71 -9.52 3.02
N LEU A 42 -6.58 -9.71 2.34
CA LEU A 42 -5.49 -10.55 2.82
C LEU A 42 -4.87 -9.99 4.12
N PHE A 43 -4.69 -8.67 4.22
CA PHE A 43 -4.17 -8.02 5.43
C PHE A 43 -5.10 -8.25 6.62
N ILE A 44 -6.40 -7.98 6.46
CA ILE A 44 -7.40 -8.15 7.52
C ILE A 44 -7.47 -9.62 7.94
N TRP A 45 -7.52 -10.53 6.98
CA TRP A 45 -7.52 -11.97 7.27
C TRP A 45 -6.27 -12.38 8.07
N ALA A 46 -5.08 -11.98 7.61
CA ALA A 46 -3.83 -12.37 8.25
C ALA A 46 -3.69 -11.81 9.68
N VAL A 47 -4.17 -10.58 9.93
CA VAL A 47 -4.20 -10.00 11.29
C VAL A 47 -5.14 -10.79 12.19
N ASN A 48 -6.33 -11.18 11.71
CA ASN A 48 -7.28 -11.98 12.50
C ASN A 48 -6.80 -13.43 12.71
N ASP A 49 -5.98 -13.97 11.80
CA ASP A 49 -5.36 -15.29 11.91
C ASP A 49 -4.07 -15.27 12.77
N GLY A 50 -3.76 -14.13 13.40
CA GLY A 50 -2.58 -13.99 14.28
C GLY A 50 -1.25 -13.85 13.55
N ARG A 51 -1.24 -13.66 12.23
CA ARG A 51 -0.02 -13.54 11.39
C ARG A 51 0.53 -12.11 11.34
N ILE A 52 0.54 -11.43 12.48
CA ILE A 52 0.95 -10.00 12.58
C ILE A 52 2.39 -9.80 12.13
N VAL A 53 3.29 -10.75 12.46
CA VAL A 53 4.70 -10.69 12.03
C VAL A 53 4.82 -10.73 10.51
N GLU A 54 4.06 -11.60 9.84
CA GLU A 54 4.07 -11.70 8.38
C GLU A 54 3.49 -10.44 7.73
N THR A 55 2.40 -9.86 8.27
CA THR A 55 1.85 -8.60 7.75
C THR A 55 2.84 -7.46 7.90
N SER A 56 3.52 -7.37 9.04
CA SER A 56 4.57 -6.36 9.28
C SER A 56 5.72 -6.50 8.30
N MET A 57 6.20 -7.73 8.05
CA MET A 57 7.24 -7.99 7.04
C MET A 57 6.84 -7.55 5.64
N GLY A 58 5.56 -7.64 5.28
CA GLY A 58 5.05 -7.13 4.01
C GLY A 58 5.42 -5.66 3.77
N TYR A 59 5.39 -4.83 4.81
CA TYR A 59 5.78 -3.42 4.74
C TYR A 59 7.27 -3.20 4.47
N TYR A 60 8.15 -4.14 4.85
CA TYR A 60 9.58 -4.06 4.56
C TYR A 60 9.92 -4.59 3.16
N ILE A 61 9.19 -5.59 2.67
CA ILE A 61 9.38 -6.17 1.33
C ILE A 61 8.79 -5.27 0.24
N ASN A 62 7.65 -4.63 0.51
CA ASN A 62 6.91 -3.81 -0.46
C ASN A 62 7.74 -2.70 -1.13
N PRO A 63 8.58 -1.91 -0.43
CA PRO A 63 9.44 -0.92 -1.08
C PRO A 63 10.36 -1.53 -2.14
N LEU A 64 10.95 -2.69 -1.86
CA LEU A 64 11.82 -3.39 -2.83
C LEU A 64 11.05 -3.83 -4.06
N VAL A 65 9.88 -4.44 -3.87
CA VAL A 65 9.02 -4.86 -4.99
C VAL A 65 8.59 -3.65 -5.83
N SER A 66 8.27 -2.52 -5.19
CA SER A 66 7.91 -1.27 -5.88
C SER A 66 9.06 -0.75 -6.75
N ILE A 67 10.31 -0.80 -6.25
CA ILE A 67 11.50 -0.41 -7.01
C ILE A 67 11.72 -1.36 -8.18
N VAL A 68 11.63 -2.68 -7.94
CA VAL A 68 11.76 -3.70 -9.00
C VAL A 68 10.72 -3.47 -10.09
N PHE A 69 9.46 -3.20 -9.73
CA PHE A 69 8.41 -2.91 -10.71
C PHE A 69 8.68 -1.61 -11.49
N GLY A 70 9.19 -0.57 -10.84
CA GLY A 70 9.61 0.65 -11.50
C GLY A 70 10.70 0.40 -12.55
N VAL A 71 11.72 -0.37 -12.18
CA VAL A 71 12.82 -0.71 -13.10
C VAL A 71 12.35 -1.62 -14.25
N PHE A 72 11.61 -2.68 -13.94
CA PHE A 72 11.25 -3.71 -14.92
C PHE A 72 10.15 -3.26 -15.88
N PHE A 73 9.04 -2.71 -15.35
CA PHE A 73 7.86 -2.37 -16.15
C PHE A 73 7.90 -0.95 -16.68
N LEU A 74 8.42 0.01 -15.89
CA LEU A 74 8.46 1.42 -16.28
C LEU A 74 9.83 1.81 -16.87
N LYS A 75 10.77 0.85 -16.95
CA LYS A 75 12.14 1.07 -17.47
C LYS A 75 12.87 2.20 -16.75
N GLU A 76 12.57 2.39 -15.45
CA GLU A 76 13.26 3.36 -14.62
C GLU A 76 14.73 2.93 -14.44
N ARG A 77 15.66 3.85 -14.68
CA ARG A 77 17.09 3.56 -14.52
C ARG A 77 17.54 3.93 -13.12
N LEU A 78 18.26 3.01 -12.48
CA LEU A 78 18.95 3.27 -11.22
C LEU A 78 20.38 3.75 -11.54
N ASP A 79 20.84 4.77 -10.83
CA ASP A 79 22.27 5.09 -10.81
C ASP A 79 23.01 4.20 -9.80
N ASN A 80 24.35 4.27 -9.80
CA ASN A 80 25.18 3.39 -8.97
C ASN A 80 24.87 3.56 -7.46
N TRP A 81 24.55 4.77 -7.00
CA TRP A 81 24.21 5.04 -5.60
C TRP A 81 22.84 4.47 -5.24
N GLN A 82 21.87 4.60 -6.15
CA GLN A 82 20.54 4.00 -5.99
C GLN A 82 20.62 2.47 -6.02
N MET A 83 21.47 1.89 -6.87
CA MET A 83 21.71 0.45 -6.89
C MET A 83 22.33 -0.03 -5.57
N ALA A 84 23.35 0.67 -5.06
CA ALA A 84 23.94 0.35 -3.75
C ALA A 84 22.88 0.45 -2.63
N ALA A 85 22.01 1.46 -2.66
CA ALA A 85 20.90 1.60 -1.71
C ALA A 85 19.92 0.41 -1.77
N VAL A 86 19.57 -0.06 -2.97
CA VAL A 86 18.73 -1.25 -3.14
C VAL A 86 19.40 -2.49 -2.58
N ILE A 87 20.71 -2.68 -2.82
CA ILE A 87 21.46 -3.82 -2.28
C ILE A 87 21.43 -3.79 -0.74
N CYS A 88 21.66 -2.63 -0.12
CA CYS A 88 21.56 -2.47 1.33
C CYS A 88 20.16 -2.85 1.84
N ALA A 89 19.11 -2.39 1.18
CA ALA A 89 17.74 -2.72 1.56
C ALA A 89 17.44 -4.23 1.40
N VAL A 90 17.95 -4.87 0.35
CA VAL A 90 17.84 -6.33 0.14
C VAL A 90 18.54 -7.09 1.28
N ILE A 91 19.74 -6.66 1.70
CA ILE A 91 20.45 -7.29 2.82
C ILE A 91 19.64 -7.14 4.12
N GLY A 92 19.11 -5.93 4.40
CA GLY A 92 18.30 -5.66 5.58
C GLY A 92 17.04 -6.52 5.63
N VAL A 93 16.25 -6.53 4.55
CA VAL A 93 15.03 -7.35 4.46
C VAL A 93 15.38 -8.84 4.47
N GLY A 94 16.43 -9.24 3.75
CA GLY A 94 16.91 -10.63 3.73
C GLY A 94 17.28 -11.15 5.12
N THR A 95 17.89 -10.32 5.96
CA THR A 95 18.21 -10.66 7.36
C THR A 95 16.93 -10.98 8.16
N MET A 96 15.86 -10.19 7.98
CA MET A 96 14.57 -10.44 8.63
C MET A 96 13.92 -11.73 8.14
N VAL A 97 13.88 -11.94 6.81
CA VAL A 97 13.29 -13.14 6.20
C VAL A 97 14.04 -14.40 6.65
N TRP A 98 15.38 -14.34 6.66
CA TRP A 98 16.21 -15.47 7.11
C TRP A 98 15.93 -15.86 8.56
N ASN A 99 15.80 -14.87 9.43
CA ASN A 99 15.52 -15.10 10.85
C ASN A 99 14.13 -15.69 11.10
N LEU A 100 13.17 -15.46 10.19
CA LEU A 100 11.81 -16.04 10.27
C LEU A 100 11.81 -17.56 10.05
N GLY A 101 12.80 -18.11 9.34
CA GLY A 101 12.98 -19.53 9.10
C GLY A 101 11.97 -20.20 8.17
N GLN A 102 11.04 -19.43 7.59
CA GLN A 102 10.03 -19.92 6.64
C GLN A 102 9.73 -18.87 5.58
N LEU A 103 9.22 -19.30 4.42
CA LEU A 103 8.82 -18.38 3.36
C LEU A 103 7.58 -17.59 3.79
N PRO A 104 7.66 -16.27 3.96
CA PRO A 104 6.55 -15.45 4.42
C PRO A 104 5.61 -15.13 3.26
N TRP A 105 4.81 -16.12 2.83
CA TRP A 105 3.95 -15.99 1.64
C TRP A 105 2.93 -14.85 1.76
N VAL A 106 2.40 -14.59 2.98
CA VAL A 106 1.51 -13.46 3.24
C VAL A 106 2.23 -12.15 2.99
N SER A 107 3.45 -12.00 3.53
CA SER A 107 4.29 -10.81 3.34
C SER A 107 4.57 -10.54 1.87
N VAL A 108 4.95 -11.57 1.12
CA VAL A 108 5.24 -11.47 -0.31
C VAL A 108 3.98 -11.10 -1.09
N SER A 109 2.85 -11.74 -0.79
CA SER A 109 1.57 -11.46 -1.46
C SER A 109 1.10 -10.02 -1.20
N LEU A 110 1.21 -9.54 0.04
CA LEU A 110 0.90 -8.15 0.40
C LEU A 110 1.81 -7.17 -0.33
N ALA A 111 3.12 -7.43 -0.34
CA ALA A 111 4.09 -6.57 -0.99
C ALA A 111 3.88 -6.50 -2.52
N VAL A 112 3.68 -7.65 -3.16
CA VAL A 112 3.47 -7.73 -4.62
C VAL A 112 2.15 -7.08 -5.02
N SER A 113 1.05 -7.35 -4.31
CA SER A 113 -0.25 -6.77 -4.63
C SER A 113 -0.25 -5.25 -4.45
N PHE A 114 0.36 -4.72 -3.39
CA PHE A 114 0.41 -3.26 -3.18
C PHE A 114 1.35 -2.57 -4.19
N ALA A 115 2.50 -3.16 -4.50
CA ALA A 115 3.40 -2.64 -5.53
C ALA A 115 2.75 -2.67 -6.93
N LEU A 116 2.00 -3.74 -7.25
CA LEU A 116 1.22 -3.85 -8.48
C LEU A 116 0.13 -2.78 -8.57
N TYR A 117 -0.57 -2.55 -7.46
CA TYR A 117 -1.53 -1.44 -7.35
C TYR A 117 -0.86 -0.10 -7.67
N GLY A 118 0.29 0.20 -7.06
CA GLY A 118 1.06 1.42 -7.33
C GLY A 118 1.47 1.56 -8.80
N LEU A 119 1.89 0.47 -9.43
CA LEU A 119 2.22 0.43 -10.86
C LEU A 119 1.00 0.75 -11.73
N ILE A 120 -0.14 0.11 -11.47
CA ILE A 120 -1.39 0.34 -12.21
C ILE A 120 -1.84 1.79 -12.04
N LYS A 121 -1.80 2.33 -10.83
CA LYS A 121 -2.17 3.73 -10.54
C LYS A 121 -1.35 4.73 -11.35
N LYS A 122 -0.09 4.43 -11.59
CA LYS A 122 0.79 5.27 -12.41
C LYS A 122 0.37 5.27 -13.90
N CYS A 123 -0.23 4.18 -14.38
CA CYS A 123 -0.67 4.04 -15.76
C CYS A 123 -2.08 4.58 -16.03
N LEU A 124 -2.85 4.91 -15.00
CA LEU A 124 -4.20 5.44 -15.12
C LEU A 124 -4.19 6.95 -15.44
N SER A 125 -4.95 7.35 -16.46
CA SER A 125 -5.00 8.73 -16.99
C SER A 125 -5.99 9.67 -16.26
N VAL A 126 -6.56 9.24 -15.12
CA VAL A 126 -7.56 10.01 -14.36
C VAL A 126 -6.97 10.67 -13.12
N THR A 127 -7.69 11.63 -12.55
CA THR A 127 -7.28 12.25 -11.29
C THR A 127 -7.29 11.25 -10.13
N THR A 128 -6.51 11.53 -9.10
CA THR A 128 -6.41 10.69 -7.90
C THR A 128 -7.78 10.48 -7.23
N MET A 129 -8.57 11.54 -7.11
CA MET A 129 -9.90 11.48 -6.51
C MET A 129 -10.85 10.58 -7.31
N THR A 130 -10.90 10.77 -8.63
CA THR A 130 -11.72 9.95 -9.52
C THR A 130 -11.33 8.48 -9.45
N SER A 131 -10.02 8.21 -9.46
CA SER A 131 -9.51 6.83 -9.39
C SER A 131 -9.96 6.11 -8.12
N ILE A 132 -9.79 6.70 -6.94
CA ILE A 132 -10.19 6.08 -5.67
C ILE A 132 -11.71 5.95 -5.56
N MET A 133 -12.46 6.95 -6.03
CA MET A 133 -13.93 6.87 -6.04
C MET A 133 -14.43 5.74 -6.92
N LEU A 134 -13.86 5.57 -8.12
CA LEU A 134 -14.25 4.49 -9.05
C LEU A 134 -13.88 3.11 -8.48
N GLU A 135 -12.72 2.95 -7.87
CA GLU A 135 -12.34 1.71 -7.19
C GLU A 135 -13.34 1.35 -6.10
N THR A 136 -13.71 2.32 -5.26
CA THR A 136 -14.70 2.13 -4.21
C THR A 136 -16.07 1.75 -4.82
N LEU A 137 -16.53 2.46 -5.85
CA LEU A 137 -17.81 2.17 -6.50
C LEU A 137 -17.84 0.79 -7.16
N LEU A 138 -16.74 0.34 -7.76
CA LEU A 138 -16.64 -0.98 -8.39
C LEU A 138 -16.72 -2.12 -7.37
N ILE A 139 -16.19 -1.93 -6.18
CA ILE A 139 -16.17 -2.96 -5.12
C ILE A 139 -17.43 -2.90 -4.23
N THR A 140 -18.09 -1.73 -4.12
CA THR A 140 -19.28 -1.55 -3.27
C THR A 140 -20.37 -2.60 -3.51
N PRO A 141 -20.75 -2.98 -4.75
CA PRO A 141 -21.77 -4.01 -4.95
C PRO A 141 -21.40 -5.36 -4.31
N LEU A 142 -20.14 -5.77 -4.43
CA LEU A 142 -19.65 -7.01 -3.82
C LEU A 142 -19.67 -6.92 -2.29
N ALA A 143 -19.25 -5.78 -1.75
CA ALA A 143 -19.29 -5.52 -0.31
C ALA A 143 -20.71 -5.56 0.24
N LEU A 144 -21.69 -4.98 -0.48
CA LEU A 144 -23.11 -5.00 -0.10
C LEU A 144 -23.69 -6.42 -0.14
N VAL A 145 -23.34 -7.21 -1.16
CA VAL A 145 -23.77 -8.62 -1.25
C VAL A 145 -23.17 -9.44 -0.08
N TYR A 146 -21.91 -9.21 0.26
CA TYR A 146 -21.28 -9.89 1.39
C TYR A 146 -21.90 -9.47 2.73
N GLU A 147 -22.15 -8.18 2.93
CA GLU A 147 -22.83 -7.67 4.13
C GLU A 147 -24.26 -8.23 4.26
N TYR A 148 -24.99 -8.30 3.17
CA TYR A 148 -26.32 -8.93 3.14
C TYR A 148 -26.24 -10.41 3.53
N TYR A 149 -25.25 -11.13 3.03
CA TYR A 149 -24.99 -12.52 3.41
C TYR A 149 -24.73 -12.66 4.93
N LEU A 150 -23.86 -11.80 5.51
CA LEU A 150 -23.58 -11.79 6.94
C LEU A 150 -24.84 -11.46 7.76
N SER A 151 -25.65 -10.53 7.28
CA SER A 151 -26.91 -10.14 7.93
C SER A 151 -27.90 -11.30 7.99
N LEU A 152 -28.01 -12.12 6.93
CA LEU A 152 -28.86 -13.32 6.92
C LEU A 152 -28.41 -14.39 7.92
N HIS A 153 -27.11 -14.45 8.23
CA HIS A 153 -26.55 -15.37 9.21
C HIS A 153 -26.44 -14.80 10.62
N GLY A 154 -26.92 -13.57 10.86
CA GLY A 154 -26.86 -12.91 12.17
C GLY A 154 -25.44 -12.58 12.65
N THR A 155 -24.46 -12.52 11.74
CA THR A 155 -23.04 -12.23 12.02
C THR A 155 -22.60 -10.84 11.56
N SER A 156 -23.52 -10.04 11.02
CA SER A 156 -23.26 -8.67 10.60
C SER A 156 -22.86 -7.78 11.78
N ALA A 157 -21.81 -6.99 11.61
CA ALA A 157 -21.39 -6.00 12.62
C ALA A 157 -22.49 -4.97 12.89
N TYR A 158 -23.33 -4.63 11.93
CA TYR A 158 -24.47 -3.71 12.11
C TYR A 158 -25.54 -4.26 13.06
N GLN A 159 -25.61 -5.57 13.24
CA GLN A 159 -26.57 -6.23 14.13
C GLN A 159 -25.98 -6.58 15.48
N THR A 160 -24.67 -6.84 15.54
CA THR A 160 -24.02 -7.44 16.72
C THR A 160 -23.07 -6.48 17.46
N ALA A 161 -22.56 -5.44 16.78
CA ALA A 161 -21.57 -4.56 17.36
C ALA A 161 -22.22 -3.40 18.15
N GLU A 162 -21.50 -2.92 19.17
CA GLU A 162 -21.86 -1.72 19.90
C GLU A 162 -21.74 -0.46 19.01
N THR A 163 -22.49 0.58 19.36
CA THR A 163 -22.49 1.87 18.62
C THR A 163 -21.08 2.47 18.50
N SER A 164 -20.24 2.34 19.52
CA SER A 164 -18.83 2.76 19.51
C SER A 164 -18.04 2.10 18.39
N THR A 165 -18.21 0.79 18.21
CA THR A 165 -17.56 0.01 17.14
C THR A 165 -18.08 0.44 15.77
N LEU A 166 -19.36 0.69 15.60
CA LEU A 166 -19.93 1.19 14.34
C LEU A 166 -19.38 2.57 13.96
N ILE A 167 -19.22 3.46 14.94
CA ILE A 167 -18.57 4.77 14.70
C ILE A 167 -17.11 4.58 14.28
N MET A 168 -16.36 3.70 14.94
CA MET A 168 -14.99 3.40 14.57
C MET A 168 -14.88 2.81 13.15
N LEU A 169 -15.79 1.91 12.77
CA LEU A 169 -15.87 1.37 11.40
C LEU A 169 -16.15 2.47 10.37
N ALA A 170 -17.06 3.40 10.67
CA ALA A 170 -17.32 4.54 9.77
C ALA A 170 -16.10 5.47 9.64
N CYS A 171 -15.39 5.74 10.75
CA CYS A 171 -14.17 6.53 10.75
C CYS A 171 -13.01 5.83 10.01
N ALA A 172 -12.94 4.49 10.06
CA ALA A 172 -11.90 3.71 9.39
C ALA A 172 -11.83 4.01 7.88
N GLY A 173 -12.98 4.24 7.23
CA GLY A 173 -13.02 4.63 5.82
C GLY A 173 -12.26 5.93 5.54
N VAL A 174 -12.40 6.94 6.39
CA VAL A 174 -11.71 8.24 6.24
C VAL A 174 -10.21 8.08 6.51
N VAL A 175 -9.86 7.37 7.59
CA VAL A 175 -8.48 7.13 8.01
C VAL A 175 -7.71 6.33 6.96
N THR A 176 -8.39 5.38 6.28
CA THR A 176 -7.79 4.58 5.21
C THR A 176 -7.70 5.33 3.88
N ALA A 177 -8.76 6.05 3.50
CA ALA A 177 -8.80 6.75 2.22
C ALA A 177 -7.78 7.90 2.15
N THR A 178 -7.51 8.58 3.25
CA THR A 178 -6.61 9.74 3.26
C THR A 178 -5.16 9.39 2.87
N PRO A 179 -4.48 8.41 3.50
CA PRO A 179 -3.15 8.00 3.08
C PRO A 179 -3.13 7.45 1.65
N LEU A 180 -4.18 6.73 1.24
CA LEU A 180 -4.28 6.16 -0.10
C LEU A 180 -4.40 7.24 -1.19
N LEU A 181 -5.08 8.37 -0.89
CA LEU A 181 -5.11 9.56 -1.74
C LEU A 181 -3.70 10.14 -1.92
N PHE A 182 -2.95 10.33 -0.83
CA PHE A 182 -1.58 10.83 -0.90
C PHE A 182 -0.64 9.86 -1.62
N PHE A 183 -0.74 8.56 -1.35
CA PHE A 183 0.02 7.54 -2.06
C PHE A 183 -0.25 7.57 -3.57
N THR A 184 -1.52 7.59 -3.95
CA THR A 184 -1.92 7.62 -5.38
C THR A 184 -1.45 8.90 -6.07
N ALA A 185 -1.55 10.05 -5.40
CA ALA A 185 -1.03 11.31 -5.93
C ALA A 185 0.49 11.23 -6.10
N GLY A 186 1.21 10.73 -5.11
CA GLY A 186 2.65 10.50 -5.18
C GLY A 186 3.04 9.55 -6.33
N ALA A 187 2.32 8.42 -6.48
CA ALA A 187 2.57 7.44 -7.54
C ALA A 187 2.44 8.02 -8.95
N LYS A 188 1.54 9.00 -9.13
CA LYS A 188 1.38 9.69 -10.41
C LYS A 188 2.46 10.74 -10.70
N LEU A 189 2.97 11.39 -9.65
CA LEU A 189 3.90 12.51 -9.77
C LEU A 189 5.37 12.08 -9.74
N LEU A 190 5.69 11.01 -9.01
CA LEU A 190 7.07 10.57 -8.77
C LEU A 190 7.38 9.25 -9.47
N PRO A 191 8.65 8.99 -9.82
CA PRO A 191 9.11 7.67 -10.18
C PRO A 191 8.81 6.63 -9.10
N LEU A 192 8.46 5.41 -9.51
CA LEU A 192 8.06 4.36 -8.57
C LEU A 192 9.21 3.93 -7.63
N LYS A 193 10.46 4.03 -8.13
CA LYS A 193 11.66 3.84 -7.31
C LYS A 193 11.78 4.84 -6.14
N ILE A 194 11.40 6.10 -6.34
CA ILE A 194 11.40 7.11 -5.26
C ILE A 194 10.34 6.77 -4.23
N ILE A 195 9.13 6.41 -4.69
CA ILE A 195 8.04 5.99 -3.81
C ILE A 195 8.45 4.77 -2.99
N GLY A 196 9.07 3.76 -3.61
CA GLY A 196 9.59 2.61 -2.91
C GLY A 196 10.51 3.00 -1.75
N PHE A 197 11.48 3.87 -1.97
CA PHE A 197 12.34 4.34 -0.87
C PHE A 197 11.59 5.13 0.20
N LEU A 198 10.64 6.01 -0.18
CA LEU A 198 9.83 6.77 0.79
C LEU A 198 8.94 5.87 1.66
N GLN A 199 8.51 4.73 1.14
CA GLN A 199 7.70 3.77 1.91
C GLN A 199 8.45 3.16 3.11
N TYR A 200 9.79 3.19 3.16
CA TYR A 200 10.54 2.77 4.35
C TYR A 200 10.37 3.69 5.57
N ILE A 201 9.83 4.90 5.37
CA ILE A 201 9.52 5.82 6.47
C ILE A 201 8.47 5.22 7.41
N ALA A 202 7.41 4.62 6.87
CA ALA A 202 6.33 4.06 7.67
C ALA A 202 6.79 2.94 8.61
N PRO A 203 7.47 1.86 8.17
CA PRO A 203 7.98 0.84 9.06
C PRO A 203 9.04 1.37 10.03
N THR A 204 9.83 2.38 9.64
CA THR A 204 10.78 3.03 10.57
C THR A 204 10.04 3.72 11.71
N ILE A 205 8.98 4.50 11.41
CA ILE A 205 8.15 5.14 12.45
C ILE A 205 7.48 4.09 13.33
N SER A 206 6.91 3.02 12.73
CA SER A 206 6.28 1.93 13.46
C SER A 206 7.24 1.25 14.43
N LEU A 207 8.49 1.01 14.00
CA LEU A 207 9.54 0.46 14.88
C LEU A 207 9.82 1.39 16.07
N LEU A 208 10.02 2.68 15.80
CA LEU A 208 10.30 3.65 16.87
C LEU A 208 9.15 3.72 17.88
N ILE A 209 7.90 3.73 17.40
CA ILE A 209 6.73 3.70 18.26
C ILE A 209 6.68 2.39 19.07
N GLY A 210 6.87 1.23 18.44
CA GLY A 210 6.90 -0.08 19.10
C GLY A 210 7.92 -0.12 20.23
N VAL A 211 9.16 0.27 19.95
CA VAL A 211 10.25 0.24 20.92
C VAL A 211 10.06 1.27 22.05
N PHE A 212 9.80 2.55 21.70
CA PHE A 212 9.81 3.63 22.70
C PHE A 212 8.48 3.83 23.43
N MET A 213 7.35 3.53 22.79
CA MET A 213 6.03 3.73 23.41
C MET A 213 5.43 2.45 23.97
N TYR A 214 5.66 1.31 23.30
CA TYR A 214 5.12 0.01 23.71
C TYR A 214 6.12 -0.91 24.39
N GLY A 215 7.39 -0.51 24.47
CA GLY A 215 8.44 -1.29 25.13
C GLY A 215 8.76 -2.62 24.44
N GLU A 216 8.53 -2.70 23.12
CA GLU A 216 8.86 -3.90 22.35
C GLU A 216 10.37 -4.17 22.33
N ASN A 217 10.74 -5.45 22.38
CA ASN A 217 12.14 -5.85 22.39
C ASN A 217 12.82 -5.55 21.04
N PHE A 218 13.77 -4.61 21.05
CA PHE A 218 14.63 -4.33 19.92
C PHE A 218 15.78 -5.34 19.87
N THR A 219 15.60 -6.39 19.07
CA THR A 219 16.56 -7.49 18.97
C THR A 219 17.75 -7.14 18.07
N SER A 220 18.83 -7.92 18.16
CA SER A 220 20.00 -7.79 17.27
C SER A 220 19.64 -7.94 15.78
N VAL A 221 18.63 -8.74 15.47
CA VAL A 221 18.11 -8.90 14.10
C VAL A 221 17.50 -7.58 13.59
N HIS A 222 16.69 -6.92 14.42
CA HIS A 222 16.15 -5.59 14.10
C HIS A 222 17.27 -4.57 13.91
N MET A 223 18.26 -4.55 14.77
CA MET A 223 19.41 -3.64 14.68
C MET A 223 20.16 -3.79 13.36
N VAL A 224 20.49 -5.01 12.96
CA VAL A 224 21.20 -5.29 11.71
C VAL A 224 20.32 -4.94 10.49
N ALA A 225 19.07 -5.39 10.48
CA ALA A 225 18.15 -5.16 9.38
C ALA A 225 17.89 -3.67 9.15
N PHE A 226 17.52 -2.94 10.20
CA PHE A 226 17.27 -1.50 10.11
C PHE A 226 18.53 -0.69 9.85
N GLY A 227 19.66 -1.11 10.41
CA GLY A 227 20.97 -0.49 10.11
C GLY A 227 21.25 -0.49 8.60
N TRP A 228 21.06 -1.62 7.93
CA TRP A 228 21.21 -1.73 6.48
C TRP A 228 20.16 -0.92 5.71
N ILE A 229 18.89 -0.95 6.12
CA ILE A 229 17.82 -0.18 5.49
C ILE A 229 18.10 1.32 5.60
N TRP A 230 18.45 1.82 6.79
CA TRP A 230 18.74 3.25 6.99
C TRP A 230 20.01 3.68 6.25
N PHE A 231 21.03 2.85 6.21
CA PHE A 231 22.20 3.13 5.39
C PHE A 231 21.85 3.20 3.90
N GLY A 232 20.99 2.32 3.42
CA GLY A 232 20.44 2.38 2.05
C GLY A 232 19.67 3.69 1.80
N LEU A 233 18.80 4.10 2.74
CA LEU A 233 18.06 5.38 2.64
C LEU A 233 19.02 6.58 2.59
N PHE A 234 20.09 6.56 3.37
CA PHE A 234 21.11 7.60 3.35
C PHE A 234 21.81 7.68 1.98
N LEU A 235 22.25 6.55 1.43
CA LEU A 235 22.85 6.49 0.08
C LEU A 235 21.88 7.00 -0.99
N PHE A 236 20.62 6.60 -0.91
CA PHE A 236 19.60 7.06 -1.86
C PHE A 236 19.38 8.58 -1.76
N THR A 237 19.36 9.13 -0.55
CA THR A 237 19.22 10.57 -0.32
C THR A 237 20.37 11.35 -0.93
N ILE A 238 21.62 10.88 -0.74
CA ILE A 238 22.81 11.46 -1.38
C ILE A 238 22.68 11.44 -2.91
N ALA A 239 22.22 10.31 -3.48
CA ALA A 239 22.00 10.22 -4.91
C ALA A 239 21.00 11.25 -5.44
N GLN A 240 19.92 11.54 -4.68
CA GLN A 240 18.94 12.54 -5.07
C GLN A 240 19.48 13.99 -4.98
N ILE A 241 20.30 14.28 -3.97
CA ILE A 241 20.91 15.61 -3.81
C ILE A 241 21.91 15.89 -4.94
N LYS A 242 22.73 14.91 -5.32
CA LYS A 242 23.74 15.06 -6.40
C LYS A 242 23.13 15.22 -7.79
N ARG A 243 21.84 14.91 -7.97
CA ARG A 243 21.11 15.06 -9.25
C ARG A 243 20.47 16.42 -9.46
N ARG A 244 20.42 17.25 -8.44
CA ARG A 244 19.98 18.64 -8.51
C ARG A 244 21.16 19.55 -8.85
#